data_7b3448d954afcd06bb33b78a5eceadd1
#
_entry.id   7b3448d954afcd06bb33b78a5eceadd1
#
_cell.length_a   1.000
_cell.length_b   1.000
_cell.length_c   1.000
_cell.angle_alpha   90.00
_cell.angle_beta   90.00
_cell.angle_gamma   90.00
#
_symmetry.space_group_name_H-M   'P 1'
#
loop_
_entity.id
_entity.type
_entity.pdbx_description
1 polymer ?
#
loop_
_entity_poly.entity_id
_entity_poly.type
_entity_poly.pdbx_seq_one_letter_code
_entity_poly.pdbx_strand_id
1 'polypeptide(L)'
;ETCQFLITKSVDDGLTWSDPVNITAQTKKPEWWLYAPAPGHGITLKEGTLIFPTQGRDKDGIPFSNITYSKDGGKTWIASKPAYHNTTECMAVELQDGSVMLNMRDNRNHGNKKVNGRRICVTSDLGSTWTEHSTSRKALIEPTCMASIHRHTYQENGRQKTLLLFCNPESYDSRDHMTLKCSLDDGNTWDSGRKIML
;
A
#
# COMPACT_ATOMS: atom_id res chain seq x y z
N GLU A 1 -14.30 7.19 -21.58
CA GLU A 1 -13.62 6.85 -20.33
C GLU A 1 -12.90 8.07 -19.79
N THR A 2 -13.15 8.38 -18.52
CA THR A 2 -12.61 9.60 -17.90
C THR A 2 -11.36 9.35 -17.04
N CYS A 3 -11.00 8.08 -16.79
CA CYS A 3 -9.83 7.70 -15.99
C CYS A 3 -8.94 6.75 -16.77
N GLN A 4 -7.70 7.17 -17.03
CA GLN A 4 -6.69 6.38 -17.71
C GLN A 4 -5.50 6.14 -16.77
N PHE A 5 -4.94 4.94 -16.80
CA PHE A 5 -3.73 4.59 -16.09
C PHE A 5 -2.56 4.64 -17.08
N LEU A 6 -1.77 5.70 -16.96
CA LEU A 6 -0.60 5.94 -17.82
C LEU A 6 0.68 5.67 -17.03
N ILE A 7 1.69 5.17 -17.74
CA ILE A 7 3.02 4.91 -17.19
C ILE A 7 4.07 5.60 -18.05
N THR A 8 5.06 6.23 -17.42
CA THR A 8 6.29 6.71 -18.05
C THR A 8 7.49 6.09 -17.35
N LYS A 9 8.63 6.03 -17.99
CA LYS A 9 9.86 5.47 -17.47
C LYS A 9 11.03 6.42 -17.71
N SER A 10 11.85 6.59 -16.69
CA SER A 10 13.18 7.18 -16.79
C SER A 10 14.26 6.11 -16.59
N VAL A 11 15.40 6.27 -17.25
CA VAL A 11 16.60 5.42 -17.10
C VAL A 11 17.84 6.24 -16.77
N ASP A 12 17.65 7.53 -16.47
CA ASP A 12 18.69 8.53 -16.23
C ASP A 12 18.35 9.43 -15.02
N ASP A 13 17.86 8.82 -13.96
CA ASP A 13 17.50 9.47 -12.68
C ASP A 13 16.48 10.63 -12.82
N GLY A 14 15.56 10.50 -13.78
CA GLY A 14 14.47 11.46 -13.99
C GLY A 14 14.83 12.67 -14.87
N LEU A 15 15.98 12.67 -15.51
CA LEU A 15 16.37 13.74 -16.44
C LEU A 15 15.56 13.71 -17.73
N THR A 16 15.30 12.51 -18.24
CA THR A 16 14.39 12.29 -19.37
C THR A 16 13.36 11.19 -19.08
N TRP A 17 12.25 11.24 -19.75
CA TRP A 17 11.13 10.31 -19.57
C TRP A 17 10.65 9.79 -20.92
N SER A 18 10.26 8.54 -20.96
CA SER A 18 9.62 7.94 -22.14
C SER A 18 8.27 8.59 -22.42
N ASP A 19 7.76 8.41 -23.64
CA ASP A 19 6.38 8.69 -23.94
C ASP A 19 5.45 7.89 -23.01
N PRO A 20 4.29 8.46 -22.61
CA PRO A 20 3.32 7.76 -21.78
C PRO A 20 2.75 6.51 -22.48
N VAL A 21 2.77 5.39 -21.78
CA VAL A 21 2.14 4.14 -22.22
C VAL A 21 0.83 3.96 -21.46
N ASN A 22 -0.27 3.77 -22.18
CA ASN A 22 -1.58 3.53 -21.59
C ASN A 22 -1.75 2.05 -21.23
N ILE A 23 -1.80 1.74 -19.95
CA ILE A 23 -1.99 0.38 -19.43
C ILE A 23 -3.41 0.12 -18.90
N THR A 24 -4.34 1.04 -19.15
CA THR A 24 -5.72 0.94 -18.64
C THR A 24 -6.39 -0.37 -19.07
N ALA A 25 -6.26 -0.74 -20.34
CA ALA A 25 -6.87 -1.98 -20.87
C ALA A 25 -6.29 -3.26 -20.26
N GLN A 26 -5.07 -3.22 -19.72
CA GLN A 26 -4.44 -4.36 -19.04
C GLN A 26 -4.88 -4.48 -17.59
N THR A 27 -5.23 -3.38 -16.93
CA THR A 27 -5.35 -3.29 -15.48
C THR A 27 -6.76 -3.00 -15.00
N LYS A 28 -7.47 -2.08 -15.64
CA LYS A 28 -8.82 -1.68 -15.25
C LYS A 28 -9.86 -2.64 -15.84
N LYS A 29 -10.65 -3.29 -14.99
CA LYS A 29 -11.78 -4.10 -15.45
C LYS A 29 -12.88 -3.23 -16.04
N PRO A 30 -13.65 -3.74 -17.03
CA PRO A 30 -14.73 -2.97 -17.66
C PRO A 30 -15.78 -2.45 -16.67
N GLU A 31 -16.10 -3.23 -15.65
CA GLU A 31 -17.07 -2.89 -14.61
C GLU A 31 -16.57 -1.87 -13.58
N TRP A 32 -15.26 -1.57 -13.55
CA TRP A 32 -14.72 -0.54 -12.67
C TRP A 32 -14.78 0.82 -13.34
N TRP A 33 -15.45 1.78 -12.75
CA TRP A 33 -15.51 3.12 -13.33
C TRP A 33 -14.32 4.03 -12.95
N LEU A 34 -13.53 3.66 -11.93
CA LEU A 34 -12.26 4.29 -11.58
C LEU A 34 -11.23 3.21 -11.26
N TYR A 35 -10.02 3.40 -11.74
CA TYR A 35 -8.85 2.61 -11.34
C TYR A 35 -7.59 3.43 -11.55
N ALA A 36 -6.78 3.59 -10.48
CA ALA A 36 -5.61 4.45 -10.47
C ALA A 36 -4.56 3.96 -9.45
N PRO A 37 -3.28 4.36 -9.60
CA PRO A 37 -2.32 4.17 -8.51
C PRO A 37 -2.78 4.89 -7.25
N ALA A 38 -2.45 4.30 -6.11
CA ALA A 38 -2.59 4.98 -4.83
C ALA A 38 -1.47 6.02 -4.65
N PRO A 39 -1.65 7.03 -3.77
CA PRO A 39 -0.58 7.95 -3.43
C PRO A 39 0.62 7.21 -2.82
N GLY A 40 1.83 7.74 -3.05
CA GLY A 40 3.05 7.17 -2.51
C GLY A 40 3.92 6.55 -3.60
N HIS A 41 4.56 5.43 -3.31
CA HIS A 41 5.47 4.76 -4.21
C HIS A 41 5.13 3.27 -4.38
N GLY A 42 5.58 2.69 -5.50
CA GLY A 42 5.62 1.25 -5.71
C GLY A 42 6.82 0.60 -5.03
N ILE A 43 6.88 -0.71 -5.09
CA ILE A 43 8.01 -1.51 -4.61
C ILE A 43 8.46 -2.49 -5.68
N THR A 44 9.70 -2.95 -5.57
CA THR A 44 10.22 -4.10 -6.31
C THR A 44 10.46 -5.22 -5.31
N LEU A 45 9.83 -6.38 -5.52
CA LEU A 45 10.07 -7.56 -4.70
C LEU A 45 11.48 -8.11 -4.94
N LYS A 46 12.00 -8.88 -4.01
CA LYS A 46 13.34 -9.49 -4.12
C LYS A 46 13.54 -10.31 -5.39
N GLU A 47 12.48 -10.96 -5.88
CA GLU A 47 12.50 -11.73 -7.12
C GLU A 47 12.29 -10.88 -8.38
N GLY A 48 12.17 -9.54 -8.26
CA GLY A 48 12.11 -8.60 -9.37
C GLY A 48 10.70 -8.19 -9.83
N THR A 49 9.64 -8.71 -9.22
CA THR A 49 8.27 -8.27 -9.51
C THR A 49 8.08 -6.81 -9.09
N LEU A 50 7.61 -5.98 -10.01
CA LEU A 50 7.22 -4.59 -9.75
C LEU A 50 5.79 -4.54 -9.22
N ILE A 51 5.55 -3.76 -8.18
CA ILE A 51 4.21 -3.59 -7.59
C ILE A 51 3.89 -2.11 -7.43
N PHE A 52 2.72 -1.69 -7.90
CA PHE A 52 2.07 -0.44 -7.52
C PHE A 52 0.91 -0.74 -6.57
N PRO A 53 0.83 -0.12 -5.39
CA PRO A 53 -0.41 -0.03 -4.64
C PRO A 53 -1.42 0.73 -5.48
N THR A 54 -2.64 0.20 -5.59
CA THR A 54 -3.68 0.77 -6.45
C THR A 54 -5.01 0.83 -5.72
N GLN A 55 -5.89 1.68 -6.22
CA GLN A 55 -7.24 1.86 -5.71
C GLN A 55 -8.23 1.97 -6.87
N GLY A 56 -9.44 1.59 -6.60
CA GLY A 56 -10.49 1.65 -7.61
C GLY A 56 -11.87 1.88 -7.01
N ARG A 57 -12.82 1.93 -7.92
CA ARG A 57 -14.25 1.89 -7.60
C ARG A 57 -14.91 0.85 -8.48
N ASP A 58 -15.68 -0.02 -7.86
CA ASP A 58 -16.42 -1.06 -8.58
C ASP A 58 -17.66 -0.49 -9.30
N LYS A 59 -18.46 -1.37 -9.88
CA LYS A 59 -19.68 -1.01 -10.61
C LYS A 59 -20.72 -0.26 -9.77
N ASP A 60 -20.71 -0.45 -8.47
CA ASP A 60 -21.63 0.19 -7.51
C ASP A 60 -21.02 1.45 -6.88
N GLY A 61 -19.82 1.86 -7.33
CA GLY A 61 -19.09 3.01 -6.81
C GLY A 61 -18.40 2.72 -5.48
N ILE A 62 -18.39 1.48 -5.00
CA ILE A 62 -17.76 1.10 -3.73
C ILE A 62 -16.24 1.13 -3.91
N PRO A 63 -15.51 1.89 -3.10
CA PRO A 63 -14.07 1.95 -3.19
C PRO A 63 -13.41 0.65 -2.73
N PHE A 64 -12.27 0.33 -3.35
CA PHE A 64 -11.42 -0.78 -2.94
C PHE A 64 -9.95 -0.43 -3.15
N SER A 65 -9.09 -1.15 -2.42
CA SER A 65 -7.63 -1.12 -2.62
C SER A 65 -7.15 -2.50 -3.06
N ASN A 66 -6.12 -2.52 -3.88
CA ASN A 66 -5.45 -3.73 -4.35
C ASN A 66 -4.02 -3.41 -4.79
N ILE A 67 -3.39 -4.29 -5.56
CA ILE A 67 -2.11 -4.05 -6.21
C ILE A 67 -2.22 -4.25 -7.72
N THR A 68 -1.41 -3.50 -8.45
CA THR A 68 -1.08 -3.74 -9.87
C THR A 68 0.38 -4.14 -9.96
N TYR A 69 0.69 -5.23 -10.64
CA TYR A 69 2.03 -5.78 -10.69
C TYR A 69 2.49 -6.17 -12.09
N SER A 70 3.81 -6.23 -12.27
CA SER A 70 4.48 -6.68 -13.49
C SER A 70 5.61 -7.65 -13.13
N LYS A 71 5.68 -8.79 -13.85
CA LYS A 71 6.74 -9.80 -13.69
C LYS A 71 7.80 -9.74 -14.81
N ASP A 72 7.66 -8.84 -15.74
CA ASP A 72 8.47 -8.76 -16.97
C ASP A 72 9.15 -7.40 -17.17
N GLY A 73 9.44 -6.71 -16.05
CA GLY A 73 10.11 -5.42 -16.06
C GLY A 73 9.23 -4.27 -16.58
N GLY A 74 7.92 -4.36 -16.39
CA GLY A 74 6.97 -3.30 -16.75
C GLY A 74 6.45 -3.38 -18.19
N LYS A 75 6.65 -4.50 -18.89
CA LYS A 75 6.10 -4.68 -20.25
C LYS A 75 4.62 -5.00 -20.21
N THR A 76 4.20 -5.88 -19.28
CA THR A 76 2.79 -6.19 -19.04
C THR A 76 2.43 -5.97 -17.58
N TRP A 77 1.16 -5.60 -17.33
CA TRP A 77 0.64 -5.28 -16.02
C TRP A 77 -0.66 -6.01 -15.73
N ILE A 78 -0.79 -6.47 -14.51
CA ILE A 78 -1.94 -7.25 -14.04
C ILE A 78 -2.48 -6.61 -12.76
N ALA A 79 -3.79 -6.35 -12.71
CA ALA A 79 -4.46 -5.94 -11.49
C ALA A 79 -4.88 -7.16 -10.67
N SER A 80 -4.59 -7.16 -9.38
CA SER A 80 -5.04 -8.20 -8.46
C SER A 80 -6.54 -8.09 -8.17
N LYS A 81 -7.09 -9.07 -7.46
CA LYS A 81 -8.40 -8.91 -6.83
C LYS A 81 -8.36 -7.81 -5.78
N PRO A 82 -9.51 -7.16 -5.44
CA PRO A 82 -9.59 -6.27 -4.31
C PRO A 82 -9.11 -6.93 -3.01
N ALA A 83 -8.21 -6.27 -2.29
CA ALA A 83 -7.76 -6.72 -0.97
C ALA A 83 -8.85 -6.47 0.07
N TYR A 84 -9.49 -5.31 -0.01
CA TYR A 84 -10.62 -4.97 0.84
C TYR A 84 -11.48 -3.87 0.20
N HIS A 85 -12.80 -3.95 0.43
CA HIS A 85 -13.76 -2.91 0.02
C HIS A 85 -13.90 -1.82 1.09
N ASN A 86 -14.41 -0.64 0.69
CA ASN A 86 -14.48 0.56 1.51
C ASN A 86 -13.11 1.06 1.98
N THR A 87 -12.08 0.78 1.18
CA THR A 87 -10.72 1.29 1.36
C THR A 87 -10.30 2.11 0.14
N THR A 88 -9.27 2.95 0.31
CA THR A 88 -8.75 3.80 -0.77
C THR A 88 -7.22 3.84 -0.74
N GLU A 89 -6.65 4.97 -0.38
CA GLU A 89 -5.21 5.22 -0.38
C GLU A 89 -4.45 4.13 0.38
N CYS A 90 -3.48 3.51 -0.26
CA CYS A 90 -2.77 2.37 0.31
C CYS A 90 -1.29 2.38 -0.06
N MET A 91 -0.49 1.67 0.72
CA MET A 91 0.91 1.40 0.44
C MET A 91 1.23 -0.07 0.66
N ALA A 92 2.19 -0.58 -0.10
CA ALA A 92 2.64 -1.97 -0.03
C ALA A 92 4.05 -2.07 0.53
N VAL A 93 4.33 -3.17 1.23
CA VAL A 93 5.68 -3.60 1.61
C VAL A 93 5.80 -5.12 1.46
N GLU A 94 7.00 -5.57 1.08
CA GLU A 94 7.34 -6.99 1.13
C GLU A 94 7.72 -7.39 2.55
N LEU A 95 7.14 -8.46 3.09
CA LEU A 95 7.46 -9.00 4.41
C LEU A 95 8.68 -9.93 4.35
N GLN A 96 9.16 -10.40 5.50
CA GLN A 96 10.37 -11.24 5.58
C GLN A 96 10.19 -12.58 4.87
N ASP A 97 8.99 -13.13 4.87
CA ASP A 97 8.62 -14.38 4.20
C ASP A 97 8.37 -14.22 2.69
N GLY A 98 8.49 -13.01 2.14
CA GLY A 98 8.25 -12.69 0.74
C GLY A 98 6.79 -12.38 0.40
N SER A 99 5.88 -12.47 1.36
CA SER A 99 4.50 -12.02 1.17
C SER A 99 4.41 -10.49 1.07
N VAL A 100 3.32 -9.98 0.53
CA VAL A 100 3.08 -8.53 0.37
C VAL A 100 2.00 -8.09 1.34
N MET A 101 2.35 -7.17 2.24
CA MET A 101 1.40 -6.47 3.08
C MET A 101 0.89 -5.22 2.35
N LEU A 102 -0.43 -5.03 2.32
CA LEU A 102 -1.10 -3.82 1.86
C LEU A 102 -1.73 -3.11 3.05
N ASN A 103 -1.24 -1.90 3.34
CA ASN A 103 -1.73 -1.04 4.42
C ASN A 103 -2.63 0.04 3.83
N MET A 104 -3.91 0.07 4.20
CA MET A 104 -4.97 0.80 3.53
C MET A 104 -5.69 1.79 4.45
N ARG A 105 -6.04 2.94 3.92
CA ARG A 105 -6.99 3.88 4.53
C ARG A 105 -8.39 3.22 4.54
N ASP A 106 -8.98 3.10 5.72
CA ASP A 106 -10.32 2.51 5.88
C ASP A 106 -11.39 3.62 5.90
N ASN A 107 -12.17 3.74 4.83
CA ASN A 107 -13.19 4.77 4.70
C ASN A 107 -14.40 4.57 5.61
N ARG A 108 -14.57 3.38 6.20
CA ARG A 108 -15.64 3.12 7.19
C ARG A 108 -15.42 3.82 8.50
N ASN A 109 -14.24 4.39 8.70
CA ASN A 109 -13.90 5.15 9.90
C ASN A 109 -14.60 6.52 9.99
N HIS A 110 -15.26 7.00 8.94
CA HIS A 110 -15.94 8.30 8.95
C HIS A 110 -17.04 8.45 10.01
N GLY A 111 -17.70 7.35 10.37
CA GLY A 111 -18.85 7.38 11.30
C GLY A 111 -18.51 7.13 12.77
N ASN A 112 -17.38 6.52 13.08
CA ASN A 112 -16.99 6.19 14.47
C ASN A 112 -15.49 6.44 14.69
N LYS A 113 -15.21 7.62 15.15
CA LYS A 113 -13.84 8.11 15.37
C LYS A 113 -13.09 7.45 16.52
N LYS A 114 -13.76 6.68 17.38
CA LYS A 114 -13.13 6.05 18.55
C LYS A 114 -12.45 4.70 18.28
N VAL A 115 -12.67 4.14 17.09
CA VAL A 115 -12.16 2.81 16.68
C VAL A 115 -11.51 2.83 15.29
N ASN A 116 -11.08 4.00 14.87
CA ASN A 116 -10.42 4.16 13.58
C ASN A 116 -9.05 3.47 13.59
N GLY A 117 -8.81 2.67 12.59
CA GLY A 117 -7.53 2.00 12.41
C GLY A 117 -7.29 1.60 10.96
N ARG A 118 -6.02 1.47 10.60
CA ARG A 118 -5.62 1.03 9.26
C ARG A 118 -6.16 -0.36 8.96
N ARG A 119 -6.71 -0.53 7.76
CA ARG A 119 -7.03 -1.86 7.23
C ARG A 119 -5.76 -2.46 6.66
N ILE A 120 -5.42 -3.69 7.08
CA ILE A 120 -4.19 -4.37 6.67
C ILE A 120 -4.53 -5.76 6.14
N CYS A 121 -4.13 -6.06 4.92
CA CYS A 121 -4.24 -7.38 4.31
C CYS A 121 -2.89 -7.86 3.79
N VAL A 122 -2.70 -9.17 3.71
CA VAL A 122 -1.47 -9.81 3.24
C VAL A 122 -1.81 -10.82 2.14
N THR A 123 -0.92 -10.94 1.16
CA THR A 123 -1.01 -11.91 0.08
C THR A 123 0.35 -12.56 -0.17
N SER A 124 0.38 -13.86 -0.45
CA SER A 124 1.56 -14.60 -0.92
C SER A 124 1.49 -15.00 -2.40
N ASP A 125 0.39 -14.63 -3.07
CA ASP A 125 0.09 -15.02 -4.46
C ASP A 125 -0.25 -13.83 -5.36
N LEU A 126 0.35 -12.65 -5.05
CA LEU A 126 0.16 -11.39 -5.78
C LEU A 126 -1.31 -10.96 -5.87
N GLY A 127 -2.08 -11.22 -4.80
CA GLY A 127 -3.45 -10.78 -4.66
C GLY A 127 -4.48 -11.62 -5.41
N SER A 128 -4.16 -12.88 -5.75
CA SER A 128 -5.16 -13.87 -6.12
C SER A 128 -6.04 -14.21 -4.91
N THR A 129 -5.42 -14.25 -3.71
CA THR A 129 -6.09 -14.33 -2.42
C THR A 129 -5.51 -13.29 -1.44
N TRP A 130 -6.35 -12.83 -0.51
CA TRP A 130 -5.97 -11.89 0.54
C TRP A 130 -6.44 -12.39 1.91
N THR A 131 -5.57 -12.27 2.90
CA THR A 131 -5.88 -12.57 4.30
C THR A 131 -5.75 -11.29 5.14
N GLU A 132 -6.72 -11.03 5.99
CA GLU A 132 -6.64 -9.88 6.91
C GLU A 132 -5.55 -10.14 7.97
N HIS A 133 -4.64 -9.17 8.14
CA HIS A 133 -3.57 -9.26 9.13
C HIS A 133 -4.12 -9.15 10.56
N SER A 134 -3.51 -9.86 11.51
CA SER A 134 -3.95 -9.93 12.92
C SER A 134 -4.08 -8.55 13.60
N THR A 135 -3.27 -7.58 13.20
CA THR A 135 -3.25 -6.22 13.74
C THR A 135 -4.13 -5.22 12.96
N SER A 136 -4.81 -5.69 11.91
CA SER A 136 -5.72 -4.86 11.13
C SER A 136 -6.77 -4.20 12.03
N ARG A 137 -6.94 -2.88 11.89
CA ARG A 137 -7.81 -2.00 12.68
C ARG A 137 -7.53 -1.93 14.19
N LYS A 138 -6.40 -2.46 14.65
CA LYS A 138 -6.11 -2.55 16.09
C LYS A 138 -4.87 -1.74 16.48
N ALA A 139 -3.75 -1.95 15.79
CA ALA A 139 -2.46 -1.43 16.23
C ALA A 139 -2.12 -0.04 15.68
N LEU A 140 -2.60 0.29 14.49
CA LEU A 140 -2.30 1.56 13.81
C LEU A 140 -3.57 2.39 13.69
N ILE A 141 -3.75 3.33 14.61
CA ILE A 141 -4.90 4.25 14.59
C ILE A 141 -4.73 5.30 13.49
N GLU A 142 -5.84 5.81 12.95
CA GLU A 142 -5.84 6.80 11.89
C GLU A 142 -7.11 7.67 11.87
N PRO A 143 -7.02 8.94 11.42
CA PRO A 143 -8.17 9.81 11.26
C PRO A 143 -8.79 9.74 9.84
N THR A 144 -8.85 8.57 9.22
CA THR A 144 -9.25 8.38 7.81
C THR A 144 -8.36 9.23 6.89
N CYS A 145 -7.08 8.91 6.88
CA CYS A 145 -6.05 9.66 6.16
C CYS A 145 -5.05 8.71 5.48
N MET A 146 -4.33 9.22 4.49
CA MET A 146 -3.16 8.52 3.93
C MET A 146 -2.11 8.29 5.02
N ALA A 147 -1.35 7.22 4.87
CA ALA A 147 -0.21 6.89 5.71
C ALA A 147 0.94 6.35 4.84
N SER A 148 2.16 6.41 5.36
CA SER A 148 3.33 5.85 4.69
C SER A 148 3.83 4.64 5.46
N ILE A 149 4.22 3.58 4.73
CA ILE A 149 4.90 2.41 5.28
C ILE A 149 6.10 2.08 4.41
N HIS A 150 7.22 1.73 5.04
CA HIS A 150 8.47 1.42 4.36
C HIS A 150 9.19 0.27 5.07
N ARG A 151 9.77 -0.66 4.31
CA ARG A 151 10.67 -1.67 4.84
C ARG A 151 12.10 -1.19 4.74
N HIS A 152 12.77 -1.07 5.86
CA HIS A 152 14.18 -0.71 5.95
C HIS A 152 15.03 -1.94 6.27
N THR A 153 16.14 -2.08 5.55
CA THR A 153 17.13 -3.13 5.77
C THR A 153 18.43 -2.51 6.26
N TYR A 154 19.00 -3.05 7.34
CA TYR A 154 20.22 -2.54 7.95
C TYR A 154 21.13 -3.68 8.42
N GLN A 155 22.38 -3.35 8.74
CA GLN A 155 23.36 -4.28 9.29
C GLN A 155 23.50 -4.03 10.81
N GLU A 156 23.42 -5.09 11.60
CA GLU A 156 23.69 -5.06 13.03
C GLU A 156 24.51 -6.29 13.44
N ASN A 157 25.70 -6.05 14.00
CA ASN A 157 26.63 -7.13 14.42
C ASN A 157 26.93 -8.13 13.29
N GLY A 158 27.13 -7.64 12.06
CA GLY A 158 27.40 -8.46 10.87
C GLY A 158 26.20 -9.25 10.34
N ARG A 159 25.00 -9.04 10.87
CA ARG A 159 23.78 -9.69 10.41
C ARG A 159 22.85 -8.65 9.77
N GLN A 160 22.28 -9.03 8.64
CA GLN A 160 21.23 -8.23 8.00
C GLN A 160 19.94 -8.36 8.80
N LYS A 161 19.37 -7.21 9.14
CA LYS A 161 18.06 -7.08 9.81
C LYS A 161 17.13 -6.21 9.00
N THR A 162 15.86 -6.36 9.25
CA THR A 162 14.81 -5.54 8.64
C THR A 162 13.86 -5.03 9.70
N LEU A 163 13.26 -3.87 9.43
CA LEU A 163 12.17 -3.32 10.21
C LEU A 163 11.16 -2.63 9.30
N LEU A 164 9.93 -2.54 9.73
CA LEU A 164 8.93 -1.69 9.11
C LEU A 164 8.90 -0.34 9.82
N LEU A 165 8.89 0.73 9.03
CA LEU A 165 8.65 2.10 9.47
C LEU A 165 7.26 2.49 9.02
N PHE A 166 6.45 3.06 9.90
CA PHE A 166 5.11 3.52 9.61
C PHE A 166 4.92 4.95 10.10
N CYS A 167 4.45 5.84 9.23
CA CYS A 167 4.25 7.24 9.54
C CYS A 167 2.83 7.68 9.18
N ASN A 168 2.12 8.25 10.15
CA ASN A 168 0.80 8.83 9.96
C ASN A 168 0.42 9.78 11.10
N PRO A 169 -0.68 10.55 10.97
CA PRO A 169 -1.33 11.18 12.11
C PRO A 169 -1.81 10.12 13.11
N GLU A 170 -1.22 10.07 14.30
CA GLU A 170 -1.64 9.15 15.37
C GLU A 170 -2.80 9.74 16.17
N SER A 171 -3.92 9.88 15.52
CA SER A 171 -5.15 10.40 16.07
C SER A 171 -6.33 9.59 15.53
N TYR A 172 -7.46 9.61 16.23
CA TYR A 172 -8.71 9.01 15.74
C TYR A 172 -9.54 9.98 14.90
N ASP A 173 -9.31 11.28 15.02
CA ASP A 173 -10.24 12.29 14.47
C ASP A 173 -9.57 13.51 13.86
N SER A 174 -8.29 13.78 14.13
CA SER A 174 -7.57 14.94 13.61
C SER A 174 -6.32 14.53 12.81
N ARG A 175 -5.93 15.37 11.85
CA ARG A 175 -4.73 15.16 11.02
C ARG A 175 -3.52 15.88 11.62
N ASP A 176 -3.28 15.60 12.89
CA ASP A 176 -2.17 16.11 13.70
C ASP A 176 -1.40 14.95 14.35
N HIS A 177 -0.48 15.23 15.25
CA HIS A 177 0.33 14.22 15.93
C HIS A 177 1.02 13.26 14.94
N MET A 178 1.69 13.83 13.92
CA MET A 178 2.47 13.03 12.98
C MET A 178 3.48 12.19 13.75
N THR A 179 3.40 10.88 13.58
CA THR A 179 4.12 9.92 14.40
C THR A 179 4.80 8.88 13.53
N LEU A 180 6.09 8.64 13.79
CA LEU A 180 6.85 7.54 13.23
C LEU A 180 6.88 6.37 14.23
N LYS A 181 6.47 5.18 13.78
CA LYS A 181 6.49 3.93 14.54
C LYS A 181 7.35 2.90 13.82
N CYS A 182 7.89 1.94 14.56
CA CYS A 182 8.58 0.81 13.95
C CYS A 182 8.04 -0.54 14.43
N SER A 183 8.24 -1.55 13.59
CA SER A 183 7.97 -2.96 13.88
C SER A 183 9.17 -3.79 13.44
N LEU A 184 9.60 -4.71 14.30
CA LEU A 184 10.70 -5.66 14.04
C LEU A 184 10.21 -7.06 13.67
N ASP A 185 8.89 -7.26 13.63
CA ASP A 185 8.21 -8.54 13.50
C ASP A 185 7.11 -8.50 12.42
N ASP A 186 7.40 -7.82 11.30
CA ASP A 186 6.49 -7.71 10.15
C ASP A 186 5.09 -7.17 10.49
N GLY A 187 5.04 -6.22 11.44
CA GLY A 187 3.81 -5.53 11.82
C GLY A 187 2.94 -6.27 12.85
N ASN A 188 3.42 -7.39 13.44
CA ASN A 188 2.70 -8.07 14.51
C ASN A 188 2.68 -7.24 15.79
N THR A 189 3.77 -6.53 16.06
CA THR A 189 3.82 -5.52 17.12
C THR A 189 4.38 -4.20 16.61
N TRP A 190 3.92 -3.09 17.17
CA TRP A 190 4.39 -1.75 16.86
C TRP A 190 4.88 -1.11 18.16
N ASP A 191 6.19 -0.92 18.26
CA ASP A 191 6.84 -0.47 19.50
C ASP A 191 6.52 1.00 19.78
N SER A 192 5.70 1.21 20.82
CA SER A 192 5.38 2.54 21.31
C SER A 192 6.56 3.25 21.98
N GLY A 193 7.59 2.51 22.42
CA GLY A 193 8.80 3.07 23.02
C GLY A 193 9.76 3.71 22.01
N ARG A 194 9.56 3.47 20.72
CA ARG A 194 10.35 4.07 19.63
C ARG A 194 9.53 5.01 18.76
N LYS A 195 8.49 5.54 19.31
CA LYS A 195 7.61 6.50 18.67
C LYS A 195 8.27 7.88 18.67
N ILE A 196 8.37 8.49 17.50
CA ILE A 196 8.83 9.86 17.33
C ILE A 196 7.62 10.69 16.89
N MET A 197 7.28 11.67 17.68
CA MET A 197 6.30 12.68 17.30
C MET A 197 7.04 13.77 16.52
N LEU A 198 6.58 14.06 15.31
CA LEU A 198 7.18 15.02 14.36
C LEU A 198 6.48 16.38 14.49
#